data_e67c430b702a9396d243b6af5c91b7fa
#
_entry.id   e67c430b702a9396d243b6af5c91b7fa
#
_cell.length_a   1.000
_cell.length_b   1.000
_cell.length_c   1.000
_cell.angle_alpha   90.00
_cell.angle_beta   90.00
_cell.angle_gamma   90.00
#
_symmetry.space_group_name_H-M   'P 1'
#
loop_
_entity.id
_entity.type
_entity.pdbx_description
1 polymer ?
#
loop_
_entity_poly.entity_id
_entity_poly.type
_entity_poly.pdbx_seq_one_letter_code
_entity_poly.pdbx_strand_id
1 'polypeptide(L)'
;MAFWERQTEDRRVADNEMMGKIGRVTGTIAPGKLGEVMVPIRGGTEHFHAYAADAETTLAVGSRIVVVEYFPPRTVVVTPM
;
A
#
# COMPACT_ATOMS: atom_id res chain seq x y z
N MET A 1 -9.05 16.15 24.98
CA MET A 1 -9.82 14.93 24.69
C MET A 1 -10.19 14.86 23.22
N ALA A 2 -11.01 15.79 22.77
CA ALA A 2 -11.45 15.77 21.39
C ALA A 2 -10.28 15.85 20.41
N PHE A 3 -9.21 16.49 20.82
CA PHE A 3 -8.07 16.70 19.95
C PHE A 3 -7.42 15.39 19.52
N TRP A 4 -7.13 14.52 20.48
CA TRP A 4 -6.46 13.27 20.11
C TRP A 4 -7.43 12.31 19.43
N GLU A 5 -8.70 12.40 19.75
CA GLU A 5 -9.70 11.60 19.04
C GLU A 5 -9.75 12.00 17.57
N ARG A 6 -9.64 13.29 17.31
CA ARG A 6 -9.65 13.77 15.94
C ARG A 6 -8.46 13.23 15.15
N GLN A 7 -7.30 13.18 15.79
CA GLN A 7 -6.13 12.64 15.13
C GLN A 7 -6.31 11.16 14.78
N THR A 8 -6.95 10.43 15.67
CA THR A 8 -7.21 9.02 15.42
C THR A 8 -8.15 8.85 14.24
N GLU A 9 -9.16 9.71 14.16
CA GLU A 9 -10.11 9.64 13.05
C GLU A 9 -9.43 9.97 11.73
N ASP A 10 -8.56 10.97 11.74
CA ASP A 10 -7.83 11.32 10.53
C ASP A 10 -6.99 10.16 10.04
N ARG A 11 -6.36 9.46 10.97
CA ARG A 11 -5.53 8.32 10.61
C ARG A 11 -6.38 7.21 10.00
N ARG A 12 -7.57 6.97 10.54
CA ARG A 12 -8.46 5.97 9.99
C ARG A 12 -8.92 6.32 8.59
N VAL A 13 -9.19 7.59 8.36
CA VAL A 13 -9.60 8.03 7.02
C VAL A 13 -8.49 7.76 6.03
N ALA A 14 -7.24 8.06 6.42
CA ALA A 14 -6.11 7.80 5.54
C ALA A 14 -5.95 6.31 5.25
N ASP A 15 -6.15 5.47 6.25
CA ASP A 15 -6.06 4.03 6.05
C ASP A 15 -7.12 3.56 5.06
N ASN A 16 -8.35 4.07 5.21
CA ASN A 16 -9.43 3.70 4.31
C ASN A 16 -9.14 4.15 2.88
N GLU A 17 -8.50 5.29 2.74
CA GLU A 17 -8.15 5.77 1.41
C GLU A 17 -7.13 4.87 0.73
N MET A 18 -6.24 4.27 1.50
CA MET A 18 -5.23 3.39 0.90
C MET A 18 -5.82 2.07 0.43
N MET A 19 -6.80 1.56 1.17
CA MET A 19 -7.38 0.27 0.82
C MET A 19 -8.16 0.37 -0.47
N GLY A 20 -7.91 -0.58 -1.36
CA GLY A 20 -8.58 -0.61 -2.66
C GLY A 20 -7.92 0.26 -3.70
N LYS A 21 -6.88 0.99 -3.35
CA LYS A 21 -6.16 1.80 -4.33
C LYS A 21 -5.41 0.89 -5.29
N ILE A 22 -5.39 1.30 -6.54
CA ILE A 22 -4.67 0.59 -7.58
C ILE A 22 -3.33 1.27 -7.78
N GLY A 23 -2.27 0.48 -7.77
CA GLY A 23 -0.95 1.01 -7.97
C GLY A 23 -0.16 0.15 -8.93
N ARG A 24 1.13 0.39 -8.99
CA ARG A 24 2.02 -0.31 -9.90
C ARG A 24 3.30 -0.69 -9.18
N VAL A 25 3.81 -1.87 -9.49
CA VAL A 25 5.05 -2.34 -8.89
C VAL A 25 6.22 -1.57 -9.51
N THR A 26 7.06 -0.99 -8.67
CA THR A 26 8.27 -0.30 -9.11
C THR A 26 9.53 -1.03 -8.65
N GLY A 27 9.40 -1.93 -7.67
CA GLY A 27 10.48 -2.82 -7.27
C GLY A 27 9.91 -4.20 -7.09
N THR A 28 10.50 -5.20 -7.73
CA THR A 28 9.96 -6.56 -7.79
C THR A 28 9.61 -7.08 -6.39
N ILE A 29 8.41 -7.63 -6.27
CA ILE A 29 7.96 -8.28 -5.03
C ILE A 29 8.07 -9.78 -5.25
N ALA A 30 8.77 -10.45 -4.34
CA ALA A 30 8.96 -11.89 -4.44
C ALA A 30 8.80 -12.50 -3.06
N PRO A 31 8.63 -13.83 -2.97
CA PRO A 31 8.51 -14.48 -1.67
C PRO A 31 9.71 -14.16 -0.80
N GLY A 32 9.44 -13.70 0.42
CA GLY A 32 10.49 -13.33 1.35
C GLY A 32 11.25 -12.07 0.99
N LYS A 33 10.82 -11.35 -0.04
CA LYS A 33 11.52 -10.14 -0.48
C LYS A 33 10.55 -8.98 -0.51
N LEU A 34 10.91 -7.92 0.21
CA LEU A 34 10.15 -6.69 0.23
C LEU A 34 10.33 -5.96 -1.10
N GLY A 35 9.23 -5.62 -1.75
CA GLY A 35 9.28 -4.86 -2.99
C GLY A 35 8.81 -3.45 -2.77
N GLU A 36 8.51 -2.78 -3.88
CA GLU A 36 8.10 -1.41 -3.84
C GLU A 36 7.00 -1.18 -4.85
N VAL A 37 6.02 -0.35 -4.47
CA VAL A 37 4.92 0.01 -5.36
C VAL A 37 4.73 1.50 -5.33
N MET A 38 4.14 1.99 -6.40
CA MET A 38 3.77 3.39 -6.54
C MET A 38 2.25 3.45 -6.54
N VAL A 39 1.70 4.27 -5.65
CA VAL A 39 0.25 4.37 -5.50
C VAL A 39 -0.13 5.84 -5.61
N PRO A 40 -1.06 6.18 -6.53
CA PRO A 40 -1.56 7.55 -6.59
C PRO A 40 -2.45 7.81 -5.39
N ILE A 41 -2.16 8.89 -4.70
CA ILE A 41 -2.97 9.32 -3.58
C ILE A 41 -3.25 10.80 -3.76
N ARG A 42 -4.05 11.33 -2.85
CA ARG A 42 -4.50 12.71 -2.94
C ARG A 42 -3.31 13.65 -3.16
N GLY A 43 -3.35 14.37 -4.26
CA GLY A 43 -2.35 15.38 -4.54
C GLY A 43 -1.08 14.87 -5.15
N GLY A 44 -0.98 13.57 -5.49
CA GLY A 44 0.24 13.09 -6.11
C GLY A 44 0.37 11.59 -6.06
N THR A 45 1.60 11.14 -6.15
CA THR A 45 1.95 9.72 -6.17
C THR A 45 2.99 9.46 -5.10
N GLU A 46 2.84 8.37 -4.37
CA GLU A 46 3.78 8.01 -3.34
C GLU A 46 4.26 6.59 -3.51
N HIS A 47 5.48 6.34 -3.06
CA HIS A 47 6.07 5.01 -3.09
C HIS A 47 5.96 4.37 -1.73
N PHE A 48 5.66 3.08 -1.73
CA PHE A 48 5.50 2.31 -0.50
C PHE A 48 6.26 1.00 -0.61
N HIS A 49 6.73 0.51 0.51
CA HIS A 49 7.21 -0.86 0.58
C HIS A 49 6.02 -1.78 0.52
N ALA A 50 6.17 -2.90 -0.18
CA ALA A 50 5.01 -3.76 -0.42
C ALA A 50 5.35 -5.23 -0.27
N TYR A 51 4.43 -5.94 0.35
CA TYR A 51 4.43 -7.40 0.39
C TYR A 51 3.26 -7.90 -0.43
N ALA A 52 3.41 -9.06 -1.05
CA ALA A 52 2.29 -9.71 -1.70
C ALA A 52 1.39 -10.34 -0.63
N ALA A 53 0.08 -10.23 -0.85
CA ALA A 53 -0.88 -10.87 0.05
C ALA A 53 -0.70 -12.38 0.04
N ASP A 54 -0.37 -12.93 -1.11
CA ASP A 54 -0.04 -14.34 -1.25
C ASP A 54 1.48 -14.48 -1.16
N ALA A 55 1.95 -15.20 -0.13
CA ALA A 55 3.37 -15.28 0.16
C ALA A 55 4.19 -15.94 -0.96
N GLU A 56 3.52 -16.64 -1.88
CA GLU A 56 4.21 -17.33 -2.95
C GLU A 56 4.16 -16.57 -4.28
N THR A 57 3.54 -15.40 -4.28
CA THR A 57 3.37 -14.64 -5.50
C THR A 57 4.59 -13.76 -5.77
N THR A 58 5.01 -13.73 -7.03
CA THR A 58 6.05 -12.81 -7.49
C THR A 58 5.40 -11.79 -8.41
N LEU A 59 5.66 -10.51 -8.17
CA LEU A 59 5.08 -9.44 -8.95
C LEU A 59 6.21 -8.63 -9.58
N ALA A 60 6.25 -8.64 -10.91
CA ALA A 60 7.30 -7.95 -11.64
C ALA A 60 7.02 -6.45 -11.72
N VAL A 61 8.07 -5.70 -11.94
CA VAL A 61 7.97 -4.25 -12.15
C VAL A 61 7.00 -3.99 -13.30
N GLY A 62 6.10 -3.03 -13.07
CA GLY A 62 5.09 -2.67 -14.06
C GLY A 62 3.76 -3.36 -13.85
N SER A 63 3.70 -4.36 -12.96
CA SER A 63 2.44 -5.06 -12.69
C SER A 63 1.49 -4.13 -11.95
N ARG A 64 0.21 -4.26 -12.25
CA ARG A 64 -0.82 -3.54 -11.52
C ARG A 64 -1.20 -4.31 -10.29
N ILE A 65 -1.41 -3.59 -9.20
CA ILE A 65 -1.77 -4.20 -7.93
C ILE A 65 -2.87 -3.41 -7.26
N VAL A 66 -3.53 -4.06 -6.32
CA VAL A 66 -4.53 -3.43 -5.46
C VAL A 66 -4.04 -3.53 -4.03
N VAL A 67 -4.12 -2.44 -3.30
CA VAL A 67 -3.74 -2.41 -1.89
C VAL A 67 -4.86 -3.06 -1.09
N VAL A 68 -4.52 -4.09 -0.33
CA VAL A 68 -5.50 -4.79 0.51
C VAL A 68 -5.29 -4.52 1.99
N GLU A 69 -4.08 -4.07 2.37
CA GLU A 69 -3.82 -3.66 3.74
C GLU A 69 -2.76 -2.58 3.74
N TYR A 70 -2.80 -1.75 4.76
CA TYR A 70 -1.88 -0.64 4.90
C TYR A 70 -1.32 -0.63 6.32
N PHE A 71 0.00 -0.64 6.42
CA PHE A 71 0.71 -0.53 7.69
C PHE A 71 1.52 0.76 7.67
N PRO A 72 1.00 1.82 8.28
CA PRO A 72 1.72 3.09 8.26
C PRO A 72 3.11 2.94 8.87
N PRO A 73 4.04 3.74 8.46
CA PRO A 73 3.83 4.87 7.55
C PRO A 73 4.02 4.53 6.07
N ARG A 74 4.68 3.40 5.75
CA ARG A 74 5.08 3.23 4.36
C ARG A 74 5.01 1.79 3.86
N THR A 75 4.24 0.94 4.52
CA THR A 75 4.17 -0.46 4.12
C THR A 75 2.75 -0.80 3.73
N VAL A 76 2.61 -1.52 2.62
CA VAL A 76 1.29 -1.97 2.17
C VAL A 76 1.39 -3.46 1.82
N VAL A 77 0.24 -4.11 1.86
CA VAL A 77 0.10 -5.47 1.36
C VAL A 77 -0.76 -5.38 0.12
N VAL A 78 -0.32 -6.02 -0.94
CA VAL A 78 -0.96 -5.86 -2.24
C VAL A 78 -1.27 -7.20 -2.86
N THR A 79 -2.21 -7.19 -3.80
CA THR A 79 -2.56 -8.38 -4.56
C THR A 79 -2.56 -8.00 -6.03
N PRO A 80 -2.23 -8.94 -6.93
CA PRO A 80 -2.28 -8.64 -8.36
C PRO A 80 -3.71 -8.34 -8.79
N MET A 81 -3.79 -7.48 -9.77
CA MET A 81 -5.07 -7.07 -10.32
C MET A 81 -5.52 -8.03 -11.40
#